data_5bec5f38ade75b74d2caa5f2feeb5ff3
#
_entry.id   5bec5f38ade75b74d2caa5f2feeb5ff3
#
_cell.length_a   1.000
_cell.length_b   1.000
_cell.length_c   1.000
_cell.angle_alpha   90.00
_cell.angle_beta   90.00
_cell.angle_gamma   90.00
#
_symmetry.space_group_name_H-M   'P 1'
#
loop_
_entity.id
_entity.type
_entity.pdbx_description
1 polymer ?
#
loop_
_entity_poly.entity_id
_entity_poly.type
_entity_poly.pdbx_seq_one_letter_code
_entity_poly.pdbx_strand_id
1 'polypeptide(L)'
;MLYDALMGAEVRDHIIRAFENVGVLRPRDVAVPRTEFSELVAEGILYRSGLGLYGLTSRQVSVHRSLAEVTKRVPNGVVCLLSALAFHELTTQNPPSVWIAVDRKARRPSIDYPPVKVVRFSGPGLTVGVEPHDIEGVTVHVTNVSRTVVDCFRYRNKLGLDIAIDALGDAWSQKRLNLDETCHLAKLGRMENVMRPYLATLR
;
A
#
# COMPACT_ATOMS: atom_id res chain seq x y z
N MET A 1 -15.79 40.86 -7.73
CA MET A 1 -15.80 40.64 -6.28
C MET A 1 -16.88 39.66 -5.81
N LEU A 2 -18.20 39.93 -5.97
CA LEU A 2 -19.24 38.95 -5.54
C LEU A 2 -19.23 37.65 -6.37
N TYR A 3 -19.01 37.73 -7.67
CA TYR A 3 -18.95 36.60 -8.59
C TYR A 3 -17.72 35.73 -8.32
N ASP A 4 -16.56 36.35 -8.07
CA ASP A 4 -15.32 35.62 -7.73
C ASP A 4 -15.43 34.90 -6.38
N ALA A 5 -16.10 35.51 -5.41
CA ALA A 5 -16.37 34.91 -4.12
C ALA A 5 -17.36 33.72 -4.20
N LEU A 6 -18.37 33.79 -5.07
CA LEU A 6 -19.32 32.70 -5.32
C LEU A 6 -18.62 31.55 -6.04
N MET A 7 -17.83 31.82 -7.07
CA MET A 7 -17.03 30.80 -7.77
C MET A 7 -16.04 30.13 -6.82
N GLY A 8 -15.38 30.90 -5.93
CA GLY A 8 -14.49 30.34 -4.92
C GLY A 8 -15.20 29.43 -3.90
N ALA A 9 -16.43 29.78 -3.49
CA ALA A 9 -17.23 28.94 -2.60
C ALA A 9 -17.66 27.60 -3.29
N GLU A 10 -18.04 27.64 -4.56
CA GLU A 10 -18.41 26.43 -5.31
C GLU A 10 -17.20 25.51 -5.53
N VAL A 11 -16.03 26.06 -5.84
CA VAL A 11 -14.79 25.29 -6.01
C VAL A 11 -14.38 24.65 -4.68
N ARG A 12 -14.49 25.40 -3.58
CA ARG A 12 -14.22 24.90 -2.23
C ARG A 12 -15.12 23.73 -1.87
N ASP A 13 -16.43 23.87 -2.04
CA ASP A 13 -17.40 22.79 -1.81
C ASP A 13 -17.12 21.58 -2.68
N HIS A 14 -16.77 21.79 -3.94
CA HIS A 14 -16.37 20.72 -4.86
C HIS A 14 -15.17 19.94 -4.32
N ILE A 15 -14.12 20.63 -3.86
CA ILE A 15 -12.94 19.98 -3.26
C ILE A 15 -13.33 19.19 -2.01
N ILE A 16 -14.11 19.77 -1.09
CA ILE A 16 -14.50 19.12 0.17
C ILE A 16 -15.34 17.87 -0.11
N ARG A 17 -16.33 17.95 -0.99
CA ARG A 17 -17.16 16.79 -1.39
C ARG A 17 -16.35 15.67 -2.02
N ALA A 18 -15.30 15.99 -2.79
CA ALA A 18 -14.44 14.98 -3.36
C ALA A 18 -13.73 14.11 -2.29
N PHE A 19 -13.58 14.63 -1.06
CA PHE A 19 -13.05 13.87 0.07
C PHE A 19 -14.09 12.99 0.78
N GLU A 20 -15.37 13.06 0.46
CA GLU A 20 -16.39 12.23 1.12
C GLU A 20 -16.09 10.74 0.94
N ASN A 21 -15.64 10.34 -0.25
CA ASN A 21 -15.36 8.95 -0.59
C ASN A 21 -13.87 8.59 -0.64
N VAL A 22 -12.97 9.59 -0.66
CA VAL A 22 -11.52 9.37 -0.81
C VAL A 22 -10.76 10.11 0.26
N GLY A 23 -9.87 9.41 0.99
CA GLY A 23 -9.09 10.01 2.08
C GLY A 23 -7.93 10.88 1.60
N VAL A 24 -7.41 10.63 0.40
CA VAL A 24 -6.26 11.36 -0.19
C VAL A 24 -6.53 11.75 -1.63
N LEU A 25 -6.34 13.03 -1.94
CA LEU A 25 -6.52 13.60 -3.27
C LEU A 25 -5.30 14.39 -3.73
N ARG A 26 -5.15 14.47 -5.04
CA ARG A 26 -4.28 15.45 -5.72
C ARG A 26 -5.14 16.48 -6.43
N PRO A 27 -4.71 17.72 -6.60
CA PRO A 27 -5.45 18.74 -7.34
C PRO A 27 -5.90 18.25 -8.74
N ARG A 28 -5.05 17.49 -9.41
CA ARG A 28 -5.37 16.90 -10.73
C ARG A 28 -6.49 15.84 -10.71
N ASP A 29 -6.75 15.22 -9.55
CA ASP A 29 -7.79 14.18 -9.41
C ASP A 29 -9.20 14.83 -9.47
N VAL A 30 -9.30 16.13 -9.19
CA VAL A 30 -10.53 16.93 -9.23
C VAL A 30 -10.48 18.09 -10.23
N ALA A 31 -9.44 18.15 -11.05
CA ALA A 31 -9.24 19.18 -12.08
C ALA A 31 -9.27 20.63 -11.53
N VAL A 32 -8.80 20.84 -10.31
CA VAL A 32 -8.75 22.17 -9.64
C VAL A 32 -7.31 22.64 -9.52
N PRO A 33 -7.02 23.95 -9.66
CA PRO A 33 -5.69 24.50 -9.47
C PRO A 33 -5.13 24.20 -8.06
N ARG A 34 -3.80 24.07 -7.98
CA ARG A 34 -3.13 23.80 -6.71
C ARG A 34 -3.25 24.97 -5.72
N THR A 35 -3.47 26.18 -6.20
CA THR A 35 -3.68 27.38 -5.38
C THR A 35 -4.84 27.21 -4.43
N GLU A 36 -5.99 26.74 -4.92
CA GLU A 36 -7.19 26.48 -4.13
C GLU A 36 -6.92 25.50 -2.97
N PHE A 37 -6.17 24.42 -3.24
CA PHE A 37 -5.74 23.51 -2.18
C PHE A 37 -4.81 24.16 -1.16
N SER A 38 -3.97 25.08 -1.60
CA SER A 38 -3.05 25.80 -0.71
C SER A 38 -3.79 26.78 0.22
N GLU A 39 -4.86 27.39 -0.26
CA GLU A 39 -5.73 28.25 0.53
C GLU A 39 -6.47 27.45 1.61
N LEU A 40 -7.06 26.31 1.24
CA LEU A 40 -7.71 25.40 2.20
C LEU A 40 -6.75 24.82 3.24
N VAL A 41 -5.47 24.68 2.90
CA VAL A 41 -4.43 24.31 3.87
C VAL A 41 -4.12 25.47 4.81
N ALA A 42 -4.05 26.69 4.31
CA ALA A 42 -3.83 27.89 5.14
C ALA A 42 -4.98 28.13 6.13
N GLU A 43 -6.20 27.76 5.75
CA GLU A 43 -7.38 27.80 6.61
C GLU A 43 -7.49 26.61 7.58
N GLY A 44 -6.59 25.60 7.49
CA GLY A 44 -6.59 24.43 8.35
C GLY A 44 -7.67 23.38 8.00
N ILE A 45 -8.38 23.53 6.90
CA ILE A 45 -9.40 22.59 6.42
C ILE A 45 -8.76 21.35 5.80
N LEU A 46 -7.72 21.57 5.02
CA LEU A 46 -6.89 20.50 4.48
C LEU A 46 -5.52 20.48 5.16
N TYR A 47 -4.89 19.33 5.13
CA TYR A 47 -3.47 19.22 5.41
C TYR A 47 -2.74 18.59 4.22
N ARG A 48 -1.46 18.90 4.11
CA ARG A 48 -0.60 18.34 3.07
C ARG A 48 0.11 17.09 3.58
N SER A 49 -0.21 15.94 3.00
CA SER A 49 0.38 14.63 3.34
C SER A 49 1.63 14.30 2.50
N GLY A 50 2.37 15.30 2.06
CA GLY A 50 3.55 15.14 1.20
C GLY A 50 3.38 15.84 -0.14
N LEU A 51 4.31 15.64 -1.10
CA LEU A 51 4.31 16.34 -2.39
C LEU A 51 3.04 16.06 -3.19
N GLY A 52 2.15 17.08 -3.25
CA GLY A 52 0.95 17.07 -4.07
C GLY A 52 -0.17 16.14 -3.61
N LEU A 53 -0.11 15.60 -2.39
CA LEU A 53 -1.20 14.88 -1.74
C LEU A 53 -1.77 15.70 -0.59
N TYR A 54 -3.09 15.68 -0.48
CA TYR A 54 -3.85 16.42 0.53
C TYR A 54 -4.86 15.50 1.19
N GLY A 55 -5.21 15.80 2.43
CA GLY A 55 -6.25 15.14 3.20
C GLY A 55 -7.09 16.13 3.98
N LEU A 56 -8.30 15.74 4.36
CA LEU A 56 -9.19 16.55 5.19
C LEU A 56 -8.76 16.45 6.65
N THR A 57 -8.59 17.59 7.32
CA THR A 57 -8.14 17.66 8.72
C THR A 57 -9.17 17.02 9.68
N SER A 58 -10.45 17.13 9.38
CA SER A 58 -11.54 16.58 10.17
C SER A 58 -11.76 15.06 10.02
N ARG A 59 -11.14 14.41 9.02
CA ARG A 59 -11.35 12.99 8.75
C ARG A 59 -10.45 12.11 9.61
N GLN A 60 -11.03 11.06 10.20
CA GLN A 60 -10.23 10.00 10.83
C GLN A 60 -9.34 9.32 9.79
N VAL A 61 -8.09 9.10 10.16
CA VAL A 61 -7.06 8.53 9.29
C VAL A 61 -6.96 7.04 9.55
N SER A 62 -7.06 6.22 8.48
CA SER A 62 -6.81 4.79 8.55
C SER A 62 -5.37 4.49 8.95
N VAL A 63 -5.15 3.42 9.72
CA VAL A 63 -3.81 2.89 10.02
C VAL A 63 -3.04 2.50 8.74
N HIS A 64 -3.75 2.22 7.66
CA HIS A 64 -3.19 1.85 6.36
C HIS A 64 -3.10 3.01 5.37
N ARG A 65 -3.34 4.26 5.81
CA ARG A 65 -3.33 5.45 4.93
C ARG A 65 -2.04 5.59 4.12
N SER A 66 -0.88 5.29 4.70
CA SER A 66 0.40 5.34 4.00
C SER A 66 0.42 4.47 2.73
N LEU A 67 -0.32 3.35 2.72
CA LEU A 67 -0.45 2.47 1.55
C LEU A 67 -1.26 3.17 0.43
N ALA A 68 -2.36 3.83 0.79
CA ALA A 68 -3.17 4.62 -0.15
C ALA A 68 -2.37 5.79 -0.75
N GLU A 69 -1.61 6.50 0.08
CA GLU A 69 -0.75 7.62 -0.36
C GLU A 69 0.34 7.17 -1.34
N VAL A 70 0.98 6.03 -1.07
CA VAL A 70 1.98 5.46 -1.98
C VAL A 70 1.33 5.00 -3.26
N THR A 71 0.18 4.32 -3.20
CA THR A 71 -0.55 3.85 -4.39
C THR A 71 -1.00 5.01 -5.28
N LYS A 72 -1.47 6.12 -4.72
CA LYS A 72 -1.79 7.34 -5.51
C LYS A 72 -0.57 7.86 -6.30
N ARG A 73 0.65 7.65 -5.82
CA ARG A 73 1.89 8.07 -6.50
C ARG A 73 2.46 7.00 -7.41
N VAL A 74 2.23 5.73 -7.09
CA VAL A 74 2.69 4.56 -7.84
C VAL A 74 1.50 3.64 -8.15
N PRO A 75 0.61 4.02 -9.08
CA PRO A 75 -0.64 3.29 -9.32
C PRO A 75 -0.46 1.81 -9.68
N ASN A 76 0.68 1.47 -10.31
CA ASN A 76 1.02 0.10 -10.69
C ASN A 76 1.93 -0.59 -9.65
N GLY A 77 2.08 -0.01 -8.47
CA GLY A 77 2.81 -0.62 -7.37
C GLY A 77 1.96 -1.64 -6.63
N VAL A 78 2.57 -2.73 -6.21
CA VAL A 78 1.93 -3.76 -5.38
C VAL A 78 2.55 -3.71 -3.99
N VAL A 79 1.74 -3.51 -2.97
CA VAL A 79 2.17 -3.59 -1.56
C VAL A 79 2.57 -5.03 -1.26
N CYS A 80 3.75 -5.23 -0.66
CA CYS A 80 4.34 -6.55 -0.46
C CYS A 80 5.21 -6.62 0.80
N LEU A 81 5.72 -7.80 1.10
CA LEU A 81 6.67 -8.04 2.19
C LEU A 81 6.17 -7.48 3.54
N LEU A 82 7.01 -6.73 4.28
CA LEU A 82 6.66 -6.25 5.63
C LEU A 82 5.39 -5.40 5.64
N SER A 83 5.12 -4.62 4.60
CA SER A 83 3.88 -3.83 4.54
C SER A 83 2.65 -4.69 4.29
N ALA A 84 2.77 -5.77 3.52
CA ALA A 84 1.69 -6.74 3.35
C ALA A 84 1.52 -7.60 4.62
N LEU A 85 2.61 -7.97 5.31
CA LEU A 85 2.51 -8.64 6.62
C LEU A 85 1.75 -7.77 7.63
N ALA A 86 2.10 -6.49 7.75
CA ALA A 86 1.40 -5.57 8.65
C ALA A 86 -0.07 -5.37 8.24
N PHE A 87 -0.35 -5.26 6.94
CA PHE A 87 -1.71 -5.16 6.41
C PHE A 87 -2.56 -6.39 6.74
N HIS A 88 -1.97 -7.57 6.65
CA HIS A 88 -2.64 -8.84 6.99
C HIS A 88 -2.57 -9.20 8.48
N GLU A 89 -2.00 -8.35 9.32
CA GLU A 89 -1.83 -8.62 10.77
C GLU A 89 -1.03 -9.91 11.05
N LEU A 90 -0.04 -10.19 10.20
CA LEU A 90 0.88 -11.32 10.31
C LEU A 90 2.24 -10.90 10.90
N THR A 91 2.29 -9.80 11.58
CA THR A 91 3.45 -9.30 12.30
C THR A 91 3.02 -8.24 13.30
N THR A 92 3.71 -8.18 14.41
CA THR A 92 3.56 -7.09 15.41
C THR A 92 4.45 -5.89 15.06
N GLN A 93 5.31 -6.01 14.05
CA GLN A 93 6.19 -4.93 13.63
C GLN A 93 5.43 -3.91 12.81
N ASN A 94 5.62 -2.63 13.13
CA ASN A 94 5.16 -1.53 12.28
C ASN A 94 6.34 -1.08 11.40
N PRO A 95 6.38 -1.44 10.11
CA PRO A 95 7.52 -1.12 9.26
C PRO A 95 7.62 0.40 9.04
N PRO A 96 8.81 1.02 9.23
CA PRO A 96 9.00 2.46 9.07
C PRO A 96 8.93 2.92 7.60
N SER A 97 8.80 2.00 6.68
CA SER A 97 8.73 2.28 5.23
C SER A 97 7.69 1.40 4.57
N VAL A 98 6.99 1.94 3.59
CA VAL A 98 6.07 1.15 2.75
C VAL A 98 6.86 0.33 1.73
N TRP A 99 6.70 -0.99 1.77
CA TRP A 99 7.31 -1.91 0.83
C TRP A 99 6.40 -2.11 -0.38
N ILE A 100 6.90 -1.76 -1.56
CA ILE A 100 6.18 -1.94 -2.83
C ILE A 100 7.01 -2.70 -3.85
N ALA A 101 6.34 -3.56 -4.58
CA ALA A 101 6.87 -4.16 -5.79
C ALA A 101 6.47 -3.32 -7.01
N VAL A 102 7.41 -3.08 -7.91
CA VAL A 102 7.17 -2.45 -9.19
C VAL A 102 7.80 -3.30 -10.30
N ASP A 103 7.33 -3.12 -11.53
CA ASP A 103 7.91 -3.83 -12.67
C ASP A 103 9.43 -3.57 -12.78
N ARG A 104 10.17 -4.61 -13.20
CA ARG A 104 11.64 -4.54 -13.33
C ARG A 104 12.08 -3.42 -14.26
N LYS A 105 11.28 -3.11 -15.29
CA LYS A 105 11.55 -2.07 -16.28
C LYS A 105 11.04 -0.70 -15.86
N ALA A 106 10.18 -0.61 -14.84
CA ALA A 106 9.62 0.66 -14.41
C ALA A 106 10.69 1.60 -13.85
N ARG A 107 10.52 2.90 -14.06
CA ARG A 107 11.36 3.91 -13.40
C ARG A 107 11.18 3.78 -11.88
N ARG A 108 12.26 3.94 -11.12
CA ARG A 108 12.18 3.96 -9.64
C ARG A 108 11.33 5.15 -9.21
N PRO A 109 10.28 4.93 -8.40
CA PRO A 109 9.49 6.02 -7.84
C PRO A 109 10.36 6.95 -6.98
N SER A 110 10.15 8.26 -7.13
CA SER A 110 10.71 9.26 -6.23
C SER A 110 9.61 9.72 -5.28
N ILE A 111 9.67 9.25 -4.05
CA ILE A 111 8.70 9.57 -2.99
C ILE A 111 9.49 9.97 -1.76
N ASP A 112 9.27 11.20 -1.30
CA ASP A 112 9.96 11.73 -0.13
C ASP A 112 9.30 11.25 1.16
N TYR A 113 7.96 11.22 1.15
CA TYR A 113 7.15 10.76 2.28
C TYR A 113 5.82 10.14 1.79
N PRO A 114 5.34 9.04 2.40
CA PRO A 114 6.04 8.22 3.40
C PRO A 114 7.28 7.54 2.79
N PRO A 115 8.26 7.10 3.62
CA PRO A 115 9.44 6.39 3.12
C PRO A 115 9.04 5.11 2.40
N VAL A 116 9.67 4.82 1.25
CA VAL A 116 9.32 3.67 0.40
C VAL A 116 10.52 2.78 0.15
N LYS A 117 10.36 1.48 0.35
CA LYS A 117 11.28 0.44 -0.07
C LYS A 117 10.76 -0.26 -1.31
N VAL A 118 11.50 -0.13 -2.41
CA VAL A 118 11.11 -0.66 -3.71
C VAL A 118 11.80 -2.00 -3.96
N VAL A 119 11.01 -3.03 -4.27
CA VAL A 119 11.48 -4.30 -4.82
C VAL A 119 11.07 -4.44 -6.28
N ARG A 120 11.76 -5.30 -7.02
CA ARG A 120 11.54 -5.49 -8.45
C ARG A 120 10.94 -6.86 -8.71
N PHE A 121 9.72 -6.87 -9.26
CA PHE A 121 9.07 -8.08 -9.74
C PHE A 121 8.96 -8.03 -11.27
N SER A 122 8.63 -9.16 -11.89
CA SER A 122 8.42 -9.25 -13.33
C SER A 122 7.37 -10.32 -13.65
N GLY A 123 6.64 -10.10 -14.74
CA GLY A 123 5.65 -11.05 -15.23
C GLY A 123 4.65 -11.47 -14.15
N PRO A 124 4.43 -12.80 -13.95
CA PRO A 124 3.46 -13.31 -12.97
C PRO A 124 3.69 -12.81 -11.54
N GLY A 125 4.91 -12.36 -11.23
CA GLY A 125 5.25 -11.78 -9.92
C GLY A 125 4.50 -10.49 -9.58
N LEU A 126 3.89 -9.81 -10.54
CA LEU A 126 3.11 -8.59 -10.32
C LEU A 126 1.59 -8.84 -10.26
N THR A 127 1.15 -10.04 -10.61
CA THR A 127 -0.29 -10.33 -10.74
C THR A 127 -0.76 -11.53 -9.95
N VAL A 128 0.03 -12.61 -9.88
CA VAL A 128 -0.37 -13.85 -9.20
C VAL A 128 -0.30 -13.65 -7.69
N GLY A 129 -1.39 -13.97 -6.99
CA GLY A 129 -1.52 -13.77 -5.54
C GLY A 129 -1.53 -12.28 -5.15
N VAL A 130 -2.09 -11.41 -6.00
CA VAL A 130 -2.30 -9.99 -5.73
C VAL A 130 -3.80 -9.70 -5.71
N GLU A 131 -4.25 -9.03 -4.67
CA GLU A 131 -5.65 -8.70 -4.44
C GLU A 131 -5.85 -7.18 -4.32
N PRO A 132 -6.94 -6.64 -4.89
CA PRO A 132 -7.32 -5.24 -4.69
C PRO A 132 -8.03 -5.07 -3.34
N HIS A 133 -7.67 -4.02 -2.61
CA HIS A 133 -8.31 -3.61 -1.37
C HIS A 133 -8.66 -2.13 -1.43
N ASP A 134 -9.83 -1.76 -0.95
CA ASP A 134 -10.18 -0.35 -0.79
C ASP A 134 -9.60 0.18 0.54
N ILE A 135 -8.76 1.19 0.44
CA ILE A 135 -8.23 1.91 1.59
C ILE A 135 -8.55 3.39 1.41
N GLU A 136 -9.50 3.87 2.18
CA GLU A 136 -9.99 5.25 2.11
C GLU A 136 -10.39 5.69 0.69
N GLY A 137 -11.07 4.81 -0.08
CA GLY A 137 -11.51 5.08 -1.45
C GLY A 137 -10.39 4.99 -2.48
N VAL A 138 -9.23 4.45 -2.11
CA VAL A 138 -8.12 4.18 -3.04
C VAL A 138 -7.97 2.67 -3.19
N THR A 139 -8.08 2.18 -4.42
CA THR A 139 -7.81 0.76 -4.71
C THR A 139 -6.31 0.50 -4.58
N VAL A 140 -5.92 -0.23 -3.56
CA VAL A 140 -4.54 -0.63 -3.25
C VAL A 140 -4.37 -2.11 -3.57
N HIS A 141 -3.40 -2.44 -4.41
CA HIS A 141 -3.04 -3.82 -4.70
C HIS A 141 -2.07 -4.34 -3.65
N VAL A 142 -2.42 -5.43 -2.98
CA VAL A 142 -1.62 -6.05 -1.92
C VAL A 142 -1.39 -7.52 -2.26
N THR A 143 -0.21 -8.06 -1.99
CA THR A 143 0.00 -9.52 -2.07
C THR A 143 -0.84 -10.21 -1.00
N ASN A 144 -1.57 -11.28 -1.37
CA ASN A 144 -2.37 -12.06 -0.42
C ASN A 144 -1.50 -12.79 0.61
N VAL A 145 -2.12 -13.42 1.60
CA VAL A 145 -1.41 -14.08 2.71
C VAL A 145 -0.40 -15.12 2.21
N SER A 146 -0.84 -16.07 1.38
CA SER A 146 0.01 -17.14 0.84
C SER A 146 1.20 -16.58 0.07
N ARG A 147 0.95 -15.58 -0.78
CA ARG A 147 1.98 -14.91 -1.56
C ARG A 147 2.96 -14.14 -0.68
N THR A 148 2.46 -13.43 0.31
CA THR A 148 3.28 -12.62 1.24
C THR A 148 4.24 -13.51 1.99
N VAL A 149 3.80 -14.64 2.51
CA VAL A 149 4.65 -15.63 3.18
C VAL A 149 5.75 -16.13 2.25
N VAL A 150 5.42 -16.57 1.04
CA VAL A 150 6.41 -17.06 0.05
C VAL A 150 7.43 -15.97 -0.30
N ASP A 151 6.99 -14.73 -0.49
CA ASP A 151 7.90 -13.62 -0.78
C ASP A 151 8.81 -13.28 0.40
N CYS A 152 8.37 -13.44 1.67
CA CYS A 152 9.22 -13.29 2.84
C CYS A 152 10.35 -14.34 2.85
N PHE A 153 10.07 -15.59 2.54
CA PHE A 153 11.12 -16.61 2.35
C PHE A 153 12.08 -16.27 1.20
N ARG A 154 11.56 -15.74 0.09
CA ARG A 154 12.38 -15.31 -1.05
C ARG A 154 13.31 -14.16 -0.67
N TYR A 155 12.83 -13.25 0.16
CA TYR A 155 13.58 -12.07 0.60
C TYR A 155 14.23 -12.22 1.98
N ARG A 156 14.30 -13.44 2.53
CA ARG A 156 14.84 -13.75 3.86
C ARG A 156 16.22 -13.15 4.16
N ASN A 157 17.09 -13.04 3.15
CA ASN A 157 18.41 -12.43 3.30
C ASN A 157 18.36 -10.91 3.52
N LYS A 158 17.23 -10.26 3.23
CA LYS A 158 17.01 -8.82 3.45
C LYS A 158 16.13 -8.54 4.66
N LEU A 159 15.21 -9.44 4.97
CA LEU A 159 14.24 -9.27 6.03
C LEU A 159 14.69 -9.94 7.33
N GLY A 160 15.36 -11.08 7.22
CA GLY A 160 15.56 -12.07 8.27
C GLY A 160 14.77 -13.34 7.98
N LEU A 161 15.34 -14.50 8.25
CA LEU A 161 14.64 -15.79 8.12
C LEU A 161 13.58 -15.95 9.22
N ASP A 162 13.84 -15.44 10.39
CA ASP A 162 12.94 -15.35 11.54
C ASP A 162 11.60 -14.73 11.16
N ILE A 163 11.61 -13.58 10.51
CA ILE A 163 10.39 -12.91 10.02
C ILE A 163 9.59 -13.82 9.08
N ALA A 164 10.25 -14.55 8.20
CA ALA A 164 9.55 -15.44 7.27
C ALA A 164 8.94 -16.67 7.99
N ILE A 165 9.61 -17.19 9.02
CA ILE A 165 9.13 -18.29 9.84
C ILE A 165 7.95 -17.84 10.71
N ASP A 166 8.06 -16.68 11.36
CA ASP A 166 6.99 -16.10 12.18
C ASP A 166 5.74 -15.85 11.33
N ALA A 167 5.91 -15.22 10.15
CA ALA A 167 4.81 -14.97 9.22
C ALA A 167 4.11 -16.27 8.76
N LEU A 168 4.85 -17.35 8.54
CA LEU A 168 4.29 -18.65 8.21
C LEU A 168 3.49 -19.22 9.39
N GLY A 169 4.06 -19.17 10.61
CA GLY A 169 3.41 -19.63 11.84
C GLY A 169 2.13 -18.87 12.14
N ASP A 170 2.17 -17.53 12.05
CA ASP A 170 1.02 -16.68 12.27
C ASP A 170 -0.10 -16.93 11.25
N ALA A 171 0.25 -17.00 9.96
CA ALA A 171 -0.72 -17.30 8.90
C ALA A 171 -1.38 -18.68 9.07
N TRP A 172 -0.61 -19.67 9.56
CA TRP A 172 -1.11 -21.00 9.86
C TRP A 172 -2.03 -21.00 11.09
N SER A 173 -1.57 -20.43 12.21
CA SER A 173 -2.34 -20.39 13.47
C SER A 173 -3.67 -19.66 13.32
N GLN A 174 -3.68 -18.59 12.52
CA GLN A 174 -4.88 -17.83 12.16
C GLN A 174 -5.77 -18.53 11.12
N LYS A 175 -5.39 -19.71 10.61
CA LYS A 175 -6.09 -20.48 9.56
C LYS A 175 -6.30 -19.68 8.27
N ARG A 176 -5.38 -18.78 7.95
CA ARG A 176 -5.43 -17.91 6.77
C ARG A 176 -4.49 -18.36 5.66
N LEU A 177 -3.65 -19.37 5.91
CA LEU A 177 -2.73 -19.92 4.92
C LEU A 177 -3.46 -20.96 4.05
N ASN A 178 -3.49 -20.75 2.75
CA ASN A 178 -3.89 -21.77 1.78
C ASN A 178 -2.65 -22.57 1.35
N LEU A 179 -2.54 -23.82 1.79
CA LEU A 179 -1.36 -24.66 1.53
C LEU A 179 -1.16 -24.96 0.04
N ASP A 180 -2.22 -25.25 -0.70
CA ASP A 180 -2.14 -25.57 -2.13
C ASP A 180 -1.63 -24.36 -2.92
N GLU A 181 -2.18 -23.18 -2.63
CA GLU A 181 -1.73 -21.92 -3.22
C GLU A 181 -0.28 -21.61 -2.81
N THR A 182 0.05 -21.79 -1.53
CA THR A 182 1.42 -21.56 -1.02
C THR A 182 2.43 -22.46 -1.72
N CYS A 183 2.13 -23.74 -1.88
CA CYS A 183 2.98 -24.67 -2.61
C CYS A 183 3.11 -24.29 -4.10
N HIS A 184 2.03 -23.87 -4.74
CA HIS A 184 2.06 -23.38 -6.12
C HIS A 184 2.94 -22.15 -6.27
N LEU A 185 2.75 -21.15 -5.40
CA LEU A 185 3.53 -19.92 -5.38
C LEU A 185 5.00 -20.17 -5.04
N ALA A 186 5.29 -21.11 -4.13
CA ALA A 186 6.66 -21.50 -3.80
C ALA A 186 7.38 -22.11 -5.01
N LYS A 187 6.70 -22.92 -5.81
CA LYS A 187 7.23 -23.44 -7.08
C LYS A 187 7.51 -22.31 -8.06
N LEU A 188 6.55 -21.43 -8.31
CA LEU A 188 6.72 -20.27 -9.18
C LEU A 188 7.88 -19.36 -8.72
N GLY A 189 8.02 -19.15 -7.42
CA GLY A 189 9.08 -18.35 -6.80
C GLY A 189 10.42 -19.06 -6.66
N ARG A 190 10.51 -20.36 -7.00
CA ARG A 190 11.68 -21.25 -6.76
C ARG A 190 12.06 -21.34 -5.29
N MET A 191 11.06 -21.31 -4.42
CA MET A 191 11.22 -21.38 -2.95
C MET A 191 10.81 -22.74 -2.37
N GLU A 192 10.33 -23.66 -3.18
CA GLU A 192 9.81 -24.98 -2.73
C GLU A 192 10.81 -25.72 -1.82
N ASN A 193 12.05 -25.86 -2.24
CA ASN A 193 13.07 -26.57 -1.45
C ASN A 193 13.45 -25.80 -0.16
N VAL A 194 13.37 -24.47 -0.18
CA VAL A 194 13.66 -23.63 0.98
C VAL A 194 12.54 -23.73 2.00
N MET A 195 11.29 -23.76 1.56
CA MET A 195 10.10 -23.75 2.44
C MET A 195 9.71 -25.15 2.95
N ARG A 196 10.08 -26.20 2.23
CA ARG A 196 9.72 -27.60 2.57
C ARG A 196 9.93 -27.97 4.02
N PRO A 197 11.11 -27.73 4.66
CA PRO A 197 11.31 -28.10 6.06
C PRO A 197 10.36 -27.36 7.00
N TYR A 198 10.05 -26.09 6.71
CA TYR A 198 9.17 -25.28 7.56
C TYR A 198 7.69 -25.65 7.36
N LEU A 199 7.26 -25.95 6.12
CA LEU A 199 5.91 -26.44 5.87
C LEU A 199 5.65 -27.80 6.52
N ALA A 200 6.66 -28.66 6.61
CA ALA A 200 6.57 -29.96 7.27
C ALA A 200 6.37 -29.88 8.78
N THR A 201 6.69 -28.75 9.41
CA THR A 201 6.51 -28.54 10.87
C THR A 201 5.14 -27.99 11.24
N LEU A 202 4.34 -27.57 10.26
CA LEU A 202 2.97 -27.09 10.50
C LEU A 202 2.07 -28.26 10.95
N ARG A 203 1.54 -28.16 12.18
CA ARG A 203 0.66 -29.16 12.81
C ARG A 203 -0.60 -28.50 13.35
#